data_1675523ce028bfbbccca0200ab0fb202
#
_entry.id   1675523ce028bfbbccca0200ab0fb202
#
_cell.length_a   1.000
_cell.length_b   1.000
_cell.length_c   1.000
_cell.angle_alpha   90.00
_cell.angle_beta   90.00
_cell.angle_gamma   90.00
#
_symmetry.space_group_name_H-M   'P 1'
#
loop_
_entity.id
_entity.type
_entity.pdbx_description
1 polymer ?
#
loop_
_entity_poly.entity_id
_entity_poly.type
_entity_poly.pdbx_seq_one_letter_code
_entity_poly.pdbx_strand_id
1 'polypeptide(L)'
;MCRRTIRALLVACLVLGAGCAGVAPTEPSGTPTPSAAVDDDAPSTTTAAPVATPGSDYDTTTVVLLDANGTELAAVDAWVADTFRKQYTGLSDTEALDDGHGMLFVFDGEGDRSFVMRDMAFPLDMVFVAANGTITTIHHAPVESDGDLTQYSGRAKYVLEVPMGYTNETGVEVGDRIRVEGR
;
A
#
# COMPACT_ATOMS: atom_id res chain seq x y z
N MET A 1 12.36 42.84 14.48
CA MET A 1 11.95 42.62 15.88
C MET A 1 10.45 42.53 15.95
N CYS A 2 9.90 41.33 16.09
CA CYS A 2 8.52 41.14 16.54
C CYS A 2 8.42 39.69 17.08
N ARG A 3 8.45 39.60 18.40
CA ARG A 3 8.28 38.35 19.15
C ARG A 3 6.78 38.07 19.25
N ARG A 4 6.30 36.91 18.76
CA ARG A 4 4.95 36.42 19.08
C ARG A 4 5.06 35.25 20.03
N THR A 5 4.55 35.48 21.21
CA THR A 5 4.42 34.62 22.37
C THR A 5 3.39 33.49 22.10
N ILE A 6 3.81 32.28 22.37
CA ILE A 6 2.97 31.06 22.39
C ILE A 6 2.22 31.05 23.75
N ARG A 7 0.90 30.98 23.71
CA ARG A 7 0.05 30.66 24.87
C ARG A 7 -0.34 29.22 24.85
N ALA A 8 0.20 28.46 25.78
CA ALA A 8 -0.23 27.12 26.13
C ALA A 8 -1.57 27.21 26.86
N LEU A 9 -2.56 26.43 26.41
CA LEU A 9 -3.82 26.21 27.13
C LEU A 9 -3.86 24.73 27.59
N LEU A 10 -3.71 24.58 28.90
CA LEU A 10 -3.88 23.34 29.62
C LEU A 10 -5.38 23.20 29.96
N VAL A 11 -6.03 22.16 29.50
CA VAL A 11 -7.37 21.78 29.99
C VAL A 11 -7.26 20.41 30.63
N ALA A 12 -7.32 20.41 31.97
CA ALA A 12 -7.49 19.24 32.79
C ALA A 12 -8.99 18.98 32.97
N CYS A 13 -9.49 17.82 32.57
CA CYS A 13 -10.81 17.31 32.99
C CYS A 13 -10.63 16.07 33.81
N LEU A 14 -10.84 16.23 35.10
CA LEU A 14 -10.99 15.19 36.12
C LEU A 14 -12.47 14.80 36.16
N VAL A 15 -12.81 13.53 35.94
CA VAL A 15 -14.12 12.99 36.28
C VAL A 15 -13.95 11.72 37.10
N LEU A 16 -14.24 11.85 38.40
CA LEU A 16 -14.46 10.78 39.36
C LEU A 16 -15.91 10.28 39.22
N GLY A 17 -16.10 8.97 39.19
CA GLY A 17 -17.42 8.35 39.26
C GLY A 17 -17.32 6.96 39.86
N ALA A 18 -17.66 6.89 41.12
CA ALA A 18 -17.67 5.67 41.93
C ALA A 18 -19.06 4.98 41.94
N GLY A 19 -19.05 3.65 42.18
CA GLY A 19 -20.16 2.90 42.82
C GLY A 19 -21.04 2.14 41.82
N CYS A 20 -21.40 0.90 42.00
CA CYS A 20 -21.92 0.16 43.15
C CYS A 20 -21.87 -1.35 42.88
N ALA A 21 -21.71 -2.05 43.97
CA ALA A 21 -21.83 -3.46 44.19
C ALA A 21 -23.26 -4.02 43.98
N GLY A 22 -23.39 -5.32 43.73
CA GLY A 22 -24.66 -6.01 43.96
C GLY A 22 -24.76 -7.40 43.33
N VAL A 23 -24.50 -8.41 44.18
CA VAL A 23 -25.28 -9.66 44.37
C VAL A 23 -25.08 -10.80 43.35
N ALA A 24 -24.33 -11.81 43.75
CA ALA A 24 -24.64 -13.22 43.49
C ALA A 24 -25.72 -13.68 44.51
N PRO A 25 -26.45 -14.79 44.38
CA PRO A 25 -26.01 -16.12 44.03
C PRO A 25 -27.05 -16.97 43.25
N THR A 26 -26.71 -18.10 42.69
CA THR A 26 -27.21 -19.44 43.06
C THR A 26 -26.85 -20.45 41.97
N GLU A 27 -26.01 -21.40 42.32
CA GLU A 27 -25.87 -22.64 41.56
C GLU A 27 -27.09 -23.54 41.77
N PRO A 28 -27.38 -24.44 40.82
CA PRO A 28 -27.35 -25.83 41.17
C PRO A 28 -26.54 -26.73 40.24
N SER A 29 -25.84 -27.61 40.87
CA SER A 29 -25.17 -28.80 40.41
C SER A 29 -25.82 -29.51 39.23
N GLY A 30 -25.05 -29.74 38.20
CA GLY A 30 -25.32 -30.74 37.14
C GLY A 30 -24.02 -31.49 36.83
N THR A 31 -24.02 -32.76 37.19
CA THR A 31 -22.94 -33.74 37.10
C THR A 31 -22.34 -33.83 35.68
N PRO A 32 -21.01 -33.94 35.51
CA PRO A 32 -20.37 -34.05 34.21
C PRO A 32 -20.42 -35.47 33.69
N THR A 33 -20.87 -35.62 32.46
CA THR A 33 -20.59 -36.82 31.66
C THR A 33 -19.38 -36.50 30.78
N PRO A 34 -18.30 -37.29 30.79
CA PRO A 34 -17.18 -37.09 29.89
C PRO A 34 -17.54 -37.60 28.50
N SER A 35 -17.69 -36.68 27.57
CA SER A 35 -17.69 -37.01 26.14
C SER A 35 -16.36 -36.62 25.56
N ALA A 36 -15.82 -37.60 24.85
CA ALA A 36 -14.48 -37.66 24.29
C ALA A 36 -14.04 -36.41 23.53
N ALA A 37 -12.78 -36.07 23.75
CA ALA A 37 -11.97 -35.19 22.92
C ALA A 37 -11.96 -35.74 21.49
N VAL A 38 -12.26 -34.86 20.56
CA VAL A 38 -11.74 -34.92 19.19
C VAL A 38 -10.96 -33.63 19.00
N ASP A 39 -9.63 -33.76 19.17
CA ASP A 39 -8.67 -32.81 18.68
C ASP A 39 -8.75 -32.80 17.17
N ASP A 40 -9.49 -31.86 16.62
CA ASP A 40 -9.41 -31.53 15.20
C ASP A 40 -8.62 -30.22 15.08
N ASP A 41 -7.31 -30.32 15.37
CA ASP A 41 -6.31 -29.32 15.02
C ASP A 41 -6.02 -29.48 13.53
N ALA A 42 -6.97 -29.07 12.70
CA ALA A 42 -6.75 -28.88 11.30
C ALA A 42 -6.01 -27.53 11.15
N PRO A 43 -4.77 -27.52 10.61
CA PRO A 43 -4.14 -26.28 10.25
C PRO A 43 -5.03 -25.57 9.23
N SER A 44 -5.55 -24.40 9.58
CA SER A 44 -6.19 -23.48 8.66
C SER A 44 -5.15 -23.10 7.62
N THR A 45 -5.06 -23.87 6.55
CA THR A 45 -4.42 -23.46 5.32
C THR A 45 -5.24 -22.30 4.78
N THR A 46 -4.84 -21.09 5.11
CA THR A 46 -5.23 -19.90 4.37
C THR A 46 -4.74 -20.12 2.95
N THR A 47 -5.62 -20.61 2.09
CA THR A 47 -5.39 -20.63 0.65
C THR A 47 -5.35 -19.16 0.25
N ALA A 48 -4.14 -18.63 0.08
CA ALA A 48 -3.96 -17.35 -0.58
C ALA A 48 -4.68 -17.44 -1.94
N ALA A 49 -5.55 -16.49 -2.22
CA ALA A 49 -6.13 -16.35 -3.54
C ALA A 49 -4.99 -16.28 -4.56
N PRO A 50 -5.15 -16.84 -5.76
CA PRO A 50 -4.11 -16.76 -6.78
C PRO A 50 -3.87 -15.26 -7.08
N VAL A 51 -2.66 -14.79 -6.79
CA VAL A 51 -2.19 -13.48 -7.22
C VAL A 51 -2.27 -13.48 -8.74
N ALA A 52 -3.06 -12.59 -9.33
CA ALA A 52 -3.10 -12.40 -10.76
C ALA A 52 -1.75 -11.88 -11.22
N THR A 53 -0.90 -12.77 -11.70
CA THR A 53 0.47 -12.45 -12.14
C THR A 53 0.38 -11.91 -13.56
N PRO A 54 0.93 -10.73 -13.88
CA PRO A 54 1.22 -10.36 -15.26
C PRO A 54 2.07 -11.47 -15.85
N GLY A 55 1.81 -11.85 -17.08
CA GLY A 55 2.37 -13.07 -17.71
C GLY A 55 3.85 -13.31 -17.38
N SER A 56 4.31 -14.53 -17.48
CA SER A 56 5.60 -15.10 -17.03
C SER A 56 6.89 -14.40 -17.49
N ASP A 57 6.77 -13.30 -18.25
CA ASP A 57 7.89 -12.62 -18.91
C ASP A 57 8.45 -11.43 -18.11
N TYR A 58 7.90 -11.15 -16.92
CA TYR A 58 8.38 -10.04 -16.08
C TYR A 58 9.36 -10.54 -15.03
N ASP A 59 10.52 -9.88 -14.95
CA ASP A 59 11.39 -9.99 -13.81
C ASP A 59 10.74 -9.34 -12.59
N THR A 60 11.14 -9.76 -11.39
CA THR A 60 10.66 -9.18 -10.13
C THR A 60 11.79 -8.50 -9.38
N THR A 61 11.45 -7.51 -8.58
CA THR A 61 12.38 -6.81 -7.67
C THR A 61 11.62 -6.31 -6.46
N THR A 62 12.31 -6.11 -5.35
CA THR A 62 11.75 -5.42 -4.19
C THR A 62 12.05 -3.93 -4.29
N VAL A 63 11.02 -3.11 -4.15
CA VAL A 63 11.12 -1.64 -4.06
C VAL A 63 10.84 -1.24 -2.62
N VAL A 64 11.86 -0.73 -1.93
CA VAL A 64 11.74 -0.23 -0.56
C VAL A 64 11.43 1.26 -0.59
N LEU A 65 10.35 1.65 0.06
CA LEU A 65 9.89 3.03 0.23
C LEU A 65 10.43 3.57 1.56
N LEU A 66 11.08 4.70 1.52
CA LEU A 66 11.80 5.30 2.64
C LEU A 66 11.34 6.74 2.86
N ASP A 67 11.16 7.15 4.11
CA ASP A 67 10.94 8.56 4.43
C ASP A 67 12.16 9.44 4.06
N ALA A 68 12.03 10.75 4.19
CA ALA A 68 13.10 11.71 3.91
C ALA A 68 14.34 11.50 4.79
N ASN A 69 14.23 10.82 5.95
CA ASN A 69 15.32 10.50 6.86
C ASN A 69 15.97 9.13 6.56
N GLY A 70 15.39 8.36 5.63
CA GLY A 70 15.85 7.03 5.26
C GLY A 70 15.27 5.90 6.10
N THR A 71 14.21 6.16 6.88
CA THR A 71 13.46 5.12 7.59
C THR A 71 12.55 4.40 6.61
N GLU A 72 12.51 3.08 6.68
CA GLU A 72 11.64 2.27 5.85
C GLU A 72 10.18 2.46 6.26
N LEU A 73 9.33 2.83 5.29
CA LEU A 73 7.90 2.96 5.43
C LEU A 73 7.18 1.71 4.96
N ALA A 74 7.61 1.15 3.83
CA ALA A 74 7.01 -0.03 3.22
C ALA A 74 7.97 -0.69 2.23
N ALA A 75 7.64 -1.92 1.82
CA ALA A 75 8.29 -2.63 0.72
C ALA A 75 7.24 -3.18 -0.24
N VAL A 76 7.55 -3.15 -1.54
CA VAL A 76 6.68 -3.62 -2.63
C VAL A 76 7.44 -4.65 -3.46
N ASP A 77 6.83 -5.81 -3.65
CA ASP A 77 7.31 -6.80 -4.62
C ASP A 77 6.78 -6.42 -6.00
N ALA A 78 7.65 -5.88 -6.83
CA ALA A 78 7.27 -5.26 -8.09
C ALA A 78 7.72 -6.08 -9.31
N TRP A 79 6.83 -6.24 -10.29
CA TRP A 79 7.19 -6.67 -11.64
C TRP A 79 7.89 -5.53 -12.37
N VAL A 80 8.92 -5.86 -13.15
CA VAL A 80 9.75 -4.87 -13.82
C VAL A 80 9.35 -4.69 -15.27
N ALA A 81 8.88 -3.48 -15.61
CA ALA A 81 8.57 -3.05 -16.96
C ALA A 81 9.72 -2.19 -17.52
N ASP A 82 10.75 -2.82 -18.11
CA ASP A 82 11.97 -2.19 -18.59
C ASP A 82 12.11 -2.19 -20.12
N THR A 83 11.15 -2.75 -20.83
CA THR A 83 11.09 -2.71 -22.30
C THR A 83 9.85 -1.98 -22.77
N PHE A 84 9.88 -1.44 -23.98
CA PHE A 84 8.73 -0.74 -24.58
C PHE A 84 7.46 -1.60 -24.55
N ARG A 85 7.56 -2.90 -24.86
CA ARG A 85 6.42 -3.81 -24.84
C ARG A 85 5.83 -3.94 -23.44
N LYS A 86 6.67 -4.22 -22.42
CA LYS A 86 6.25 -4.34 -21.03
C LYS A 86 5.62 -3.03 -20.52
N GLN A 87 6.23 -1.88 -20.85
CA GLN A 87 5.72 -0.55 -20.49
C GLN A 87 4.40 -0.23 -21.17
N TYR A 88 4.19 -0.68 -22.42
CA TYR A 88 2.94 -0.47 -23.14
C TYR A 88 1.80 -1.32 -22.56
N THR A 89 2.06 -2.56 -22.20
CA THR A 89 1.08 -3.45 -21.55
C THR A 89 0.81 -3.00 -20.11
N GLY A 90 1.86 -2.74 -19.33
CA GLY A 90 1.70 -2.38 -17.92
C GLY A 90 0.88 -3.41 -17.16
N LEU A 91 -0.09 -2.95 -16.40
CA LEU A 91 -1.05 -3.75 -15.64
C LEU A 91 -2.41 -3.96 -16.35
N SER A 92 -2.54 -3.57 -17.63
CA SER A 92 -3.82 -3.66 -18.37
C SER A 92 -4.35 -5.09 -18.50
N ASP A 93 -3.47 -6.10 -18.52
CA ASP A 93 -3.83 -7.53 -18.61
C ASP A 93 -3.97 -8.18 -17.20
N THR A 94 -3.98 -7.37 -16.14
CA THR A 94 -4.04 -7.84 -14.74
C THR A 94 -5.44 -7.60 -14.19
N GLU A 95 -6.07 -8.64 -13.60
CA GLU A 95 -7.44 -8.53 -13.07
C GLU A 95 -7.49 -7.88 -11.68
N ALA A 96 -6.46 -8.09 -10.88
CA ALA A 96 -6.33 -7.55 -9.53
C ALA A 96 -4.86 -7.42 -9.14
N LEU A 97 -4.57 -6.55 -8.18
CA LEU A 97 -3.24 -6.36 -7.60
C LEU A 97 -3.39 -6.41 -6.07
N ASP A 98 -2.71 -7.35 -5.44
CA ASP A 98 -2.73 -7.50 -3.99
C ASP A 98 -1.87 -6.43 -3.30
N ASP A 99 -2.18 -6.16 -2.03
CA ASP A 99 -1.38 -5.27 -1.21
C ASP A 99 0.07 -5.75 -1.12
N GLY A 100 1.00 -4.81 -1.17
CA GLY A 100 2.43 -5.11 -1.18
C GLY A 100 2.98 -5.58 -2.53
N HIS A 101 2.14 -5.66 -3.57
CA HIS A 101 2.56 -5.92 -4.94
C HIS A 101 2.43 -4.66 -5.81
N GLY A 102 3.21 -4.60 -6.89
CA GLY A 102 3.21 -3.46 -7.79
C GLY A 102 3.90 -3.73 -9.12
N MET A 103 3.95 -2.68 -9.96
CA MET A 103 4.76 -2.69 -11.17
C MET A 103 5.72 -1.50 -11.18
N LEU A 104 7.00 -1.79 -11.41
CA LEU A 104 8.06 -0.79 -11.54
C LEU A 104 8.41 -0.58 -13.01
N PHE A 105 8.04 0.55 -13.56
CA PHE A 105 8.49 1.00 -14.87
C PHE A 105 9.88 1.60 -14.75
N VAL A 106 10.81 1.11 -15.57
CA VAL A 106 12.22 1.54 -15.58
C VAL A 106 12.55 2.12 -16.94
N PHE A 107 12.93 3.40 -16.97
CA PHE A 107 13.31 4.10 -18.19
C PHE A 107 14.84 4.26 -18.27
N ASP A 108 15.39 4.40 -19.48
CA ASP A 108 16.84 4.60 -19.70
C ASP A 108 17.37 5.86 -19.00
N GLY A 109 16.57 6.92 -18.97
CA GLY A 109 16.91 8.19 -18.34
C GLY A 109 15.69 8.88 -17.74
N GLU A 110 15.96 9.90 -16.92
CA GLU A 110 14.94 10.78 -16.39
C GLU A 110 14.36 11.67 -17.50
N GLY A 111 13.04 11.77 -17.56
CA GLY A 111 12.31 12.58 -18.53
C GLY A 111 10.86 12.76 -18.16
N ASP A 112 10.12 13.53 -18.95
CA ASP A 112 8.68 13.67 -18.78
C ASP A 112 8.00 12.36 -19.18
N ARG A 113 7.18 11.83 -18.26
CA ARG A 113 6.42 10.59 -18.43
C ARG A 113 4.95 10.89 -18.30
N SER A 114 4.13 10.18 -19.07
CA SER A 114 2.67 10.30 -19.01
C SER A 114 2.05 8.91 -19.09
N PHE A 115 1.11 8.66 -18.19
CA PHE A 115 0.40 7.41 -18.03
C PHE A 115 -1.11 7.65 -18.16
N VAL A 116 -1.84 6.63 -18.53
CA VAL A 116 -3.31 6.62 -18.63
C VAL A 116 -3.84 5.31 -18.09
N MET A 117 -5.08 5.30 -17.62
CA MET A 117 -5.77 4.12 -17.08
C MET A 117 -6.46 3.28 -18.18
N ARG A 118 -5.74 3.03 -19.31
CA ARG A 118 -6.31 2.27 -20.44
C ARG A 118 -6.47 0.80 -20.07
N ASP A 119 -7.68 0.26 -20.27
CA ASP A 119 -8.04 -1.15 -20.02
C ASP A 119 -7.74 -1.63 -18.59
N MET A 120 -7.75 -0.71 -17.62
CA MET A 120 -7.47 -1.03 -16.22
C MET A 120 -8.71 -1.54 -15.50
N ALA A 121 -8.57 -2.69 -14.80
CA ALA A 121 -9.64 -3.29 -14.02
C ALA A 121 -9.76 -2.73 -12.59
N PHE A 122 -8.72 -2.09 -12.06
CA PHE A 122 -8.64 -1.57 -10.70
C PHE A 122 -7.91 -0.22 -10.64
N PRO A 123 -8.17 0.60 -9.60
CA PRO A 123 -7.55 1.91 -9.43
C PRO A 123 -6.13 1.79 -8.87
N LEU A 124 -5.26 2.79 -9.18
CA LEU A 124 -3.85 2.80 -8.84
C LEU A 124 -3.38 4.09 -8.15
N ASP A 125 -2.35 3.96 -7.30
CA ASP A 125 -1.43 5.05 -7.00
C ASP A 125 -0.24 4.95 -7.97
N MET A 126 0.04 6.03 -8.69
CA MET A 126 1.18 6.16 -9.60
C MET A 126 2.24 7.05 -8.96
N VAL A 127 3.36 6.46 -8.55
CA VAL A 127 4.46 7.14 -7.85
C VAL A 127 5.59 7.43 -8.84
N PHE A 128 5.77 8.69 -9.20
CA PHE A 128 6.82 9.17 -10.11
C PHE A 128 8.09 9.45 -9.33
N VAL A 129 9.22 8.93 -9.80
CA VAL A 129 10.48 8.94 -9.06
C VAL A 129 11.63 9.40 -9.96
N ALA A 130 12.38 10.38 -9.49
CA ALA A 130 13.57 10.91 -10.16
C ALA A 130 14.71 9.88 -10.20
N ALA A 131 15.75 10.15 -10.98
CA ALA A 131 16.91 9.28 -11.13
C ALA A 131 17.69 9.05 -9.81
N ASN A 132 17.61 9.99 -8.88
CA ASN A 132 18.24 9.90 -7.56
C ASN A 132 17.40 9.12 -6.52
N GLY A 133 16.24 8.58 -6.94
CA GLY A 133 15.32 7.83 -6.09
C GLY A 133 14.31 8.69 -5.32
N THR A 134 14.27 10.01 -5.53
CA THR A 134 13.30 10.89 -4.85
C THR A 134 11.94 10.83 -5.51
N ILE A 135 10.86 10.68 -4.75
CA ILE A 135 9.48 10.75 -5.21
C ILE A 135 9.15 12.20 -5.57
N THR A 136 8.80 12.44 -6.83
CA THR A 136 8.53 13.77 -7.37
C THR A 136 7.04 14.08 -7.46
N THR A 137 6.21 13.06 -7.68
CA THR A 137 4.76 13.21 -7.85
C THR A 137 4.08 11.90 -7.50
N ILE A 138 2.91 11.99 -6.88
CA ILE A 138 2.00 10.86 -6.64
C ILE A 138 0.64 11.23 -7.23
N HIS A 139 0.09 10.35 -8.05
CA HIS A 139 -1.28 10.46 -8.57
C HIS A 139 -2.12 9.29 -8.07
N HIS A 140 -3.34 9.60 -7.67
CA HIS A 140 -4.38 8.61 -7.34
C HIS A 140 -5.29 8.49 -8.56
N ALA A 141 -5.17 7.39 -9.30
CA ALA A 141 -5.80 7.18 -10.59
C ALA A 141 -6.98 6.19 -10.46
N PRO A 142 -8.23 6.67 -10.47
CA PRO A 142 -9.40 5.78 -10.48
C PRO A 142 -9.50 5.04 -11.81
N VAL A 143 -10.28 3.94 -11.82
CA VAL A 143 -10.65 3.27 -13.06
C VAL A 143 -11.46 4.24 -13.93
N GLU A 144 -11.09 4.31 -15.19
CA GLU A 144 -11.77 5.16 -16.19
C GLU A 144 -12.49 4.27 -17.20
N SER A 145 -13.68 4.69 -17.62
CA SER A 145 -14.37 4.08 -18.74
C SER A 145 -13.80 4.60 -20.06
N ASP A 146 -13.93 3.82 -21.12
CA ASP A 146 -13.46 4.18 -22.47
C ASP A 146 -13.86 5.60 -22.88
N GLY A 147 -12.94 6.28 -23.52
CA GLY A 147 -13.11 7.66 -23.98
C GLY A 147 -11.82 8.46 -23.90
N ASP A 148 -11.95 9.74 -23.56
CA ASP A 148 -10.80 10.61 -23.33
C ASP A 148 -10.21 10.30 -21.95
N LEU A 149 -9.13 9.49 -21.92
CA LEU A 149 -8.45 9.10 -20.68
C LEU A 149 -7.65 10.27 -20.10
N THR A 150 -7.70 10.40 -18.78
CA THR A 150 -6.89 11.35 -18.04
C THR A 150 -5.41 11.01 -18.17
N GLN A 151 -4.59 12.04 -18.42
CA GLN A 151 -3.13 11.88 -18.45
C GLN A 151 -2.53 12.21 -17.08
N TYR A 152 -1.89 11.23 -16.47
CA TYR A 152 -1.13 11.36 -15.23
C TYR A 152 0.34 11.56 -15.58
N SER A 153 0.87 12.75 -15.34
CA SER A 153 2.20 13.11 -15.83
C SER A 153 3.13 13.53 -14.70
N GLY A 154 4.43 13.27 -14.90
CA GLY A 154 5.49 13.68 -14.01
C GLY A 154 6.87 13.46 -14.62
N ARG A 155 7.88 14.14 -14.05
CA ARG A 155 9.26 13.92 -14.44
C ARG A 155 9.84 12.75 -13.65
N ALA A 156 10.26 11.68 -14.35
CA ALA A 156 10.67 10.46 -13.70
C ALA A 156 11.68 9.64 -14.50
N LYS A 157 12.52 8.88 -13.79
CA LYS A 157 13.27 7.73 -14.29
C LYS A 157 12.56 6.41 -13.96
N TYR A 158 11.82 6.38 -12.84
CA TYR A 158 11.04 5.23 -12.44
C TYR A 158 9.60 5.67 -12.17
N VAL A 159 8.64 4.80 -12.46
CA VAL A 159 7.26 4.96 -12.00
C VAL A 159 6.86 3.66 -11.33
N LEU A 160 6.42 3.75 -10.07
CA LEU A 160 5.89 2.60 -9.33
C LEU A 160 4.37 2.71 -9.29
N GLU A 161 3.69 1.69 -9.79
CA GLU A 161 2.24 1.52 -9.68
C GLU A 161 1.93 0.51 -8.58
N VAL A 162 1.03 0.91 -7.67
CA VAL A 162 0.55 0.10 -6.53
C VAL A 162 -0.97 0.28 -6.40
N PRO A 163 -1.69 -0.57 -5.64
CA PRO A 163 -3.11 -0.37 -5.39
C PRO A 163 -3.41 1.03 -4.87
N MET A 164 -4.51 1.65 -5.35
CA MET A 164 -4.89 2.99 -4.92
C MET A 164 -5.17 3.04 -3.41
N GLY A 165 -4.58 4.03 -2.73
CA GLY A 165 -4.63 4.18 -1.28
C GLY A 165 -3.38 3.67 -0.57
N TYR A 166 -2.55 2.83 -1.21
CA TYR A 166 -1.34 2.27 -0.63
C TYR A 166 -0.38 3.34 -0.10
N THR A 167 -0.18 4.43 -0.86
CA THR A 167 0.70 5.53 -0.42
C THR A 167 0.17 6.23 0.82
N ASN A 168 -1.14 6.43 0.93
CA ASN A 168 -1.78 7.02 2.11
C ASN A 168 -1.68 6.10 3.34
N GLU A 169 -1.91 4.80 3.16
CA GLU A 169 -1.88 3.81 4.24
C GLU A 169 -0.47 3.61 4.81
N THR A 170 0.53 3.68 3.95
CA THR A 170 1.95 3.52 4.34
C THR A 170 2.62 4.84 4.73
N GLY A 171 1.94 5.98 4.54
CA GLY A 171 2.47 7.30 4.86
C GLY A 171 3.54 7.80 3.88
N VAL A 172 3.57 7.26 2.66
CA VAL A 172 4.50 7.67 1.61
C VAL A 172 4.06 8.98 0.99
N GLU A 173 4.97 9.96 0.91
CA GLU A 173 4.71 11.31 0.44
C GLU A 173 5.71 11.77 -0.64
N VAL A 174 5.37 12.86 -1.34
CA VAL A 174 6.30 13.54 -2.25
C VAL A 174 7.48 14.10 -1.45
N GLY A 175 8.69 13.81 -1.90
CA GLY A 175 9.95 14.12 -1.21
C GLY A 175 10.60 12.92 -0.53
N ASP A 176 9.84 11.85 -0.30
CA ASP A 176 10.34 10.56 0.15
C ASP A 176 11.17 9.88 -0.95
N ARG A 177 11.69 8.70 -0.67
CA ARG A 177 12.62 8.02 -1.55
C ARG A 177 12.25 6.58 -1.79
N ILE A 178 12.70 6.05 -2.93
CA ILE A 178 12.73 4.61 -3.15
C ILE A 178 14.15 4.08 -3.21
N ARG A 179 14.32 2.81 -2.86
CA ARG A 179 15.50 2.00 -3.14
C ARG A 179 15.02 0.73 -3.87
N VAL A 180 15.59 0.48 -5.04
CA VAL A 180 15.32 -0.74 -5.82
C VAL A 180 16.41 -1.74 -5.53
N GLU A 181 16.04 -2.93 -5.04
CA GLU A 181 17.02 -3.96 -4.72
C GLU A 181 17.62 -4.58 -5.98
N GLY A 182 18.93 -4.80 -5.97
CA GLY A 182 19.64 -5.40 -7.10
C GLY A 182 19.89 -4.46 -8.29
N ARG A 183 19.65 -3.18 -8.15
CA ARG A 183 19.90 -2.17 -9.20
C ARG A 183 20.66 -0.96 -8.68
#